data_c24504990899a29c6b09153323e96b78
#
_entry.id   c24504990899a29c6b09153323e96b78
#
_cell.length_a   1.000
_cell.length_b   1.000
_cell.length_c   1.000
_cell.angle_alpha   90.00
_cell.angle_beta   90.00
_cell.angle_gamma   90.00
#
_symmetry.space_group_name_H-M   'P 1'
#
loop_
_entity.id
_entity.type
_entity.pdbx_description
1 polymer ?
#
loop_
_entity_poly.entity_id
_entity_poly.type
_entity_poly.pdbx_seq_one_letter_code
_entity_poly.pdbx_strand_id
1 'polypeptide(L)'
;MENELKIGEYNHLRIIKEVPFGLYLDGYEDEILLPLQYVPETYEIDSSIDVFIYRDSEDRIIATTLKPYATIKQFAYLEVKSVTPLGVFLEWGLAKDLFVPFSQQYQKMVVGKFYLVYIYLDAQTDRIVASARIENFLPAFIEDEENRFAAGTKIEAVPFEYTDLGIKCLVDNCKIGMLFKNEIFTNVILGQRTFVYI
;
A
#
# COMPACT_ATOMS: atom_id res chain seq x y z
N MET A 1 -8.13 -24.34 -9.08
CA MET A 1 -7.74 -22.92 -8.95
C MET A 1 -6.32 -22.87 -9.43
N GLU A 2 -6.06 -22.17 -10.51
CA GLU A 2 -4.69 -21.97 -10.98
C GLU A 2 -3.91 -21.23 -9.90
N ASN A 3 -2.83 -21.83 -9.43
CA ASN A 3 -1.92 -21.19 -8.50
C ASN A 3 -1.11 -20.16 -9.31
N GLU A 4 -1.41 -18.89 -9.14
CA GLU A 4 -0.75 -17.78 -9.82
C GLU A 4 0.03 -16.94 -8.81
N LEU A 5 1.24 -16.51 -9.20
CA LEU A 5 2.07 -15.64 -8.38
C LEU A 5 1.46 -14.22 -8.32
N LYS A 6 1.18 -13.74 -7.11
CA LYS A 6 0.53 -12.45 -6.88
C LYS A 6 1.57 -11.38 -6.57
N ILE A 7 1.95 -10.58 -7.57
CA ILE A 7 2.85 -9.43 -7.38
C ILE A 7 2.13 -8.34 -6.57
N GLY A 8 2.81 -7.81 -5.54
CA GLY A 8 2.27 -6.78 -4.65
C GLY A 8 1.37 -7.32 -3.53
N GLU A 9 1.34 -8.62 -3.35
CA GLU A 9 0.59 -9.32 -2.30
C GLU A 9 1.48 -10.35 -1.58
N TYR A 10 1.00 -10.88 -0.45
CA TYR A 10 1.65 -12.01 0.22
C TYR A 10 1.31 -13.30 -0.51
N ASN A 11 2.32 -14.15 -0.65
CA ASN A 11 2.22 -15.48 -1.23
C ASN A 11 2.78 -16.51 -0.25
N HIS A 12 2.20 -17.70 -0.21
CA HIS A 12 2.66 -18.84 0.58
C HIS A 12 3.39 -19.81 -0.35
N LEU A 13 4.72 -19.75 -0.41
CA LEU A 13 5.53 -20.44 -1.40
C LEU A 13 6.43 -21.49 -0.76
N ARG A 14 6.62 -22.63 -1.46
CA ARG A 14 7.49 -23.72 -1.03
C ARG A 14 8.95 -23.34 -1.28
N ILE A 15 9.83 -23.65 -0.34
CA ILE A 15 11.29 -23.49 -0.47
C ILE A 15 11.82 -24.67 -1.28
N ILE A 16 12.42 -24.40 -2.44
CA ILE A 16 12.93 -25.42 -3.37
C ILE A 16 14.37 -25.80 -3.01
N LYS A 17 15.23 -24.79 -2.85
CA LYS A 17 16.67 -24.98 -2.63
C LYS A 17 17.33 -23.77 -2.00
N GLU A 18 18.45 -24.02 -1.33
CA GLU A 18 19.35 -23.01 -0.80
C GLU A 18 20.48 -22.72 -1.80
N VAL A 19 20.90 -21.44 -1.86
CA VAL A 19 22.04 -20.99 -2.65
C VAL A 19 22.84 -19.96 -1.83
N PRO A 20 24.12 -19.67 -2.17
CA PRO A 20 24.96 -18.76 -1.36
C PRO A 20 24.38 -17.35 -1.15
N PHE A 21 23.43 -16.91 -1.98
CA PHE A 21 22.85 -15.58 -1.95
C PHE A 21 21.36 -15.56 -1.55
N GLY A 22 20.80 -16.70 -1.10
CA GLY A 22 19.42 -16.78 -0.61
C GLY A 22 18.76 -18.14 -0.79
N LEU A 23 17.41 -18.13 -0.86
CA LEU A 23 16.60 -19.30 -1.16
C LEU A 23 15.85 -19.11 -2.48
N TYR A 24 15.66 -20.20 -3.21
CA TYR A 24 14.69 -20.23 -4.31
C TYR A 24 13.37 -20.82 -3.84
N LEU A 25 12.30 -20.11 -4.17
CA LEU A 25 10.91 -20.46 -3.86
C LEU A 25 10.19 -20.87 -5.13
N ASP A 26 9.18 -21.74 -4.99
CA ASP A 26 8.32 -22.21 -6.06
C ASP A 26 7.32 -21.11 -6.46
N GLY A 27 7.60 -20.38 -7.52
CA GLY A 27 6.74 -19.33 -8.06
C GLY A 27 5.72 -19.83 -9.10
N TYR A 28 5.52 -21.15 -9.17
CA TYR A 28 4.65 -21.91 -10.09
C TYR A 28 5.20 -22.02 -11.53
N GLU A 29 5.47 -20.93 -12.20
CA GLU A 29 6.07 -20.92 -13.53
C GLU A 29 7.60 -20.81 -13.47
N ASP A 30 8.10 -19.99 -12.55
CA ASP A 30 9.52 -19.69 -12.38
C ASP A 30 9.94 -19.82 -10.92
N GLU A 31 11.25 -20.03 -10.70
CA GLU A 31 11.85 -19.97 -9.36
C GLU A 31 12.02 -18.51 -8.92
N ILE A 32 11.53 -18.16 -7.73
CA ILE A 32 11.62 -16.81 -7.17
C ILE A 32 12.69 -16.73 -6.11
N LEU A 33 13.61 -15.79 -6.26
CA LEU A 33 14.68 -15.57 -5.27
C LEU A 33 14.13 -14.84 -4.02
N LEU A 34 14.39 -15.43 -2.86
CA LEU A 34 14.36 -14.76 -1.55
C LEU A 34 15.80 -14.43 -1.18
N PRO A 35 16.27 -13.17 -1.28
CA PRO A 35 17.64 -12.79 -0.97
C PRO A 35 18.05 -13.13 0.46
N LEU A 36 19.32 -13.48 0.67
CA LEU A 36 19.88 -13.97 1.95
C LEU A 36 19.53 -13.06 3.15
N GLN A 37 19.53 -11.74 2.95
CA GLN A 37 19.20 -10.76 4.00
C GLN A 37 17.74 -10.83 4.49
N TYR A 38 16.85 -11.52 3.77
CA TYR A 38 15.44 -11.69 4.10
C TYR A 38 15.11 -13.13 4.48
N VAL A 39 16.09 -14.03 4.47
CA VAL A 39 15.91 -15.42 4.89
C VAL A 39 15.77 -15.47 6.42
N PRO A 40 14.74 -16.12 6.97
CA PRO A 40 14.59 -16.28 8.41
C PRO A 40 15.73 -17.17 8.98
N GLU A 41 16.01 -17.02 10.28
CA GLU A 41 17.07 -17.80 10.97
C GLU A 41 16.83 -19.33 10.92
N THR A 42 15.57 -19.73 10.80
CA THR A 42 15.19 -21.15 10.74
C THR A 42 14.24 -21.37 9.56
N TYR A 43 14.54 -22.35 8.74
CA TYR A 43 13.72 -22.82 7.63
C TYR A 43 14.07 -24.28 7.32
N GLU A 44 13.21 -24.94 6.57
CA GLU A 44 13.43 -26.29 6.07
C GLU A 44 13.16 -26.33 4.56
N ILE A 45 13.99 -27.05 3.81
CA ILE A 45 13.73 -27.30 2.38
C ILE A 45 12.42 -28.08 2.27
N ASP A 46 11.67 -27.84 1.22
CA ASP A 46 10.30 -28.36 0.99
C ASP A 46 9.21 -27.86 1.95
N SER A 47 9.55 -27.07 2.98
CA SER A 47 8.55 -26.32 3.75
C SER A 47 8.05 -25.10 3.00
N SER A 48 6.96 -24.47 3.45
CA SER A 48 6.44 -23.24 2.85
C SER A 48 6.68 -22.04 3.75
N ILE A 49 6.83 -20.87 3.10
CA ILE A 49 7.08 -19.58 3.76
C ILE A 49 6.17 -18.50 3.21
N ASP A 50 5.69 -17.62 4.09
CA ASP A 50 4.94 -16.43 3.69
C ASP A 50 5.91 -15.32 3.29
N VAL A 51 5.81 -14.86 2.06
CA VAL A 51 6.65 -13.82 1.48
C VAL A 51 5.82 -12.80 0.72
N PHE A 52 6.28 -11.56 0.73
CA PHE A 52 5.77 -10.51 -0.15
C PHE A 52 6.52 -10.53 -1.48
N ILE A 53 5.81 -10.47 -2.59
CA ILE A 53 6.39 -10.52 -3.94
C ILE A 53 6.37 -9.14 -4.56
N TYR A 54 7.52 -8.68 -5.07
CA TYR A 54 7.65 -7.40 -5.74
C TYR A 54 8.78 -7.42 -6.77
N ARG A 55 8.96 -6.32 -7.52
CA ARG A 55 10.10 -6.16 -8.44
C ARG A 55 11.19 -5.33 -7.80
N ASP A 56 12.44 -5.83 -7.84
CA ASP A 56 13.62 -5.10 -7.38
C ASP A 56 13.99 -3.93 -8.31
N SER A 57 15.11 -3.25 -8.03
CA SER A 57 15.59 -2.12 -8.83
C SER A 57 16.06 -2.50 -10.24
N GLU A 58 16.32 -3.79 -10.49
CA GLU A 58 16.65 -4.35 -11.81
C GLU A 58 15.42 -4.96 -12.51
N ASP A 59 14.22 -4.71 -11.96
CA ASP A 59 12.93 -5.17 -12.49
C ASP A 59 12.69 -6.69 -12.42
N ARG A 60 13.51 -7.41 -11.64
CA ARG A 60 13.35 -8.86 -11.41
C ARG A 60 12.28 -9.08 -10.34
N ILE A 61 11.46 -10.11 -10.52
CA ILE A 61 10.51 -10.55 -9.49
C ILE A 61 11.31 -11.22 -8.38
N ILE A 62 11.16 -10.71 -7.14
CA ILE A 62 11.82 -11.24 -5.95
C ILE A 62 10.85 -11.34 -4.77
N ALA A 63 11.21 -12.18 -3.81
CA ALA A 63 10.51 -12.34 -2.55
C ALA A 63 11.20 -11.57 -1.43
N THR A 64 10.43 -11.18 -0.41
CA THR A 64 10.94 -10.63 0.85
C THR A 64 10.07 -11.04 2.02
N THR A 65 10.68 -11.19 3.19
CA THR A 65 9.98 -11.35 4.48
C THR A 65 9.70 -10.00 5.15
N LEU A 66 10.19 -8.89 4.58
CA LEU A 66 9.80 -7.55 5.03
C LEU A 66 8.30 -7.34 4.83
N LYS A 67 7.73 -6.54 5.72
CA LYS A 67 6.29 -6.22 5.70
C LYS A 67 6.12 -4.79 5.20
N PRO A 68 5.61 -4.59 3.97
CA PRO A 68 5.24 -3.25 3.53
C PRO A 68 4.11 -2.69 4.40
N TYR A 69 4.02 -1.38 4.51
CA TYR A 69 2.95 -0.71 5.29
C TYR A 69 1.56 -0.93 4.70
N ALA A 70 1.48 -1.25 3.41
CA ALA A 70 0.27 -1.67 2.72
C ALA A 70 0.62 -2.46 1.46
N THR A 71 -0.33 -3.28 0.98
CA THR A 71 -0.22 -4.04 -0.27
C THR A 71 -0.96 -3.34 -1.42
N ILE A 72 -0.96 -3.93 -2.61
CA ILE A 72 -1.80 -3.42 -3.70
C ILE A 72 -3.29 -3.47 -3.30
N LYS A 73 -4.10 -2.62 -3.93
CA LYS A 73 -5.54 -2.42 -3.65
C LYS A 73 -5.82 -1.84 -2.25
N GLN A 74 -4.83 -1.23 -1.61
CA GLN A 74 -4.97 -0.59 -0.30
C GLN A 74 -4.59 0.88 -0.36
N PHE A 75 -5.19 1.67 0.54
CA PHE A 75 -4.79 3.04 0.82
C PHE A 75 -3.73 3.07 1.93
N ALA A 76 -2.75 3.95 1.79
CA ALA A 76 -1.71 4.16 2.79
C ALA A 76 -1.33 5.65 2.89
N TYR A 77 -0.98 6.09 4.09
CA TYR A 77 -0.49 7.44 4.35
C TYR A 77 1.02 7.39 4.50
N LEU A 78 1.75 7.78 3.43
CA LEU A 78 3.18 7.50 3.28
C LEU A 78 4.00 8.77 3.12
N GLU A 79 5.24 8.73 3.61
CA GLU A 79 6.22 9.81 3.54
C GLU A 79 6.92 9.85 2.17
N VAL A 80 7.10 11.07 1.63
CA VAL A 80 7.95 11.29 0.45
C VAL A 80 9.42 11.29 0.85
N LYS A 81 10.18 10.31 0.35
CA LYS A 81 11.64 10.21 0.54
C LYS A 81 12.43 11.02 -0.47
N SER A 82 12.02 11.00 -1.72
CA SER A 82 12.74 11.70 -2.79
C SER A 82 11.84 12.16 -3.92
N VAL A 83 12.31 13.17 -4.64
CA VAL A 83 11.68 13.72 -5.85
C VAL A 83 12.67 13.61 -7.01
N THR A 84 12.21 13.07 -8.13
CA THR A 84 12.99 12.89 -9.36
C THR A 84 12.31 13.61 -10.54
N PRO A 85 12.94 13.71 -11.72
CA PRO A 85 12.29 14.24 -12.92
C PRO A 85 11.06 13.43 -13.41
N LEU A 86 10.88 12.20 -12.95
CA LEU A 86 9.79 11.30 -13.38
C LEU A 86 8.61 11.27 -12.41
N GLY A 87 8.85 11.58 -11.14
CA GLY A 87 7.86 11.48 -10.07
C GLY A 87 8.50 11.49 -8.70
N VAL A 88 7.78 11.04 -7.70
CA VAL A 88 8.27 10.94 -6.32
C VAL A 88 8.36 9.48 -5.87
N PHE A 89 9.19 9.24 -4.87
CA PHE A 89 9.35 7.95 -4.21
C PHE A 89 8.94 8.07 -2.75
N LEU A 90 8.14 7.10 -2.29
CA LEU A 90 7.57 7.03 -0.96
C LEU A 90 8.19 5.89 -0.17
N GLU A 91 8.42 6.13 1.13
CA GLU A 91 8.73 5.06 2.08
C GLU A 91 7.50 4.18 2.30
N TRP A 92 7.62 2.89 2.10
CA TRP A 92 6.51 1.94 2.29
C TRP A 92 6.90 0.63 3.00
N GLY A 93 8.09 0.63 3.63
CA GLY A 93 8.57 -0.49 4.45
C GLY A 93 9.42 -1.53 3.71
N LEU A 94 9.72 -1.32 2.42
CA LEU A 94 10.59 -2.19 1.63
C LEU A 94 11.88 -1.48 1.22
N ALA A 95 12.88 -2.27 0.78
CA ALA A 95 14.16 -1.72 0.32
C ALA A 95 14.02 -0.83 -0.94
N LYS A 96 13.06 -1.14 -1.81
CA LYS A 96 12.72 -0.32 -2.98
C LYS A 96 11.56 0.59 -2.63
N ASP A 97 11.76 1.90 -2.72
CA ASP A 97 10.72 2.90 -2.46
C ASP A 97 9.58 2.80 -3.49
N LEU A 98 8.37 3.17 -3.07
CA LEU A 98 7.17 3.12 -3.88
C LEU A 98 7.05 4.36 -4.77
N PHE A 99 6.91 4.17 -6.08
CA PHE A 99 6.88 5.25 -7.06
C PHE A 99 5.49 5.85 -7.27
N VAL A 100 5.41 7.21 -7.32
CA VAL A 100 4.21 7.96 -7.71
C VAL A 100 4.55 8.84 -8.92
N PRO A 101 4.09 8.50 -10.13
CA PRO A 101 4.28 9.34 -11.31
C PRO A 101 3.66 10.74 -11.14
N PHE A 102 4.20 11.77 -11.79
CA PHE A 102 3.59 13.11 -11.74
C PHE A 102 2.14 13.14 -12.22
N SER A 103 1.78 12.31 -13.21
CA SER A 103 0.39 12.18 -13.69
C SER A 103 -0.58 11.66 -12.61
N GLN A 104 -0.06 10.98 -11.60
CA GLN A 104 -0.82 10.42 -10.47
C GLN A 104 -0.82 11.33 -9.22
N GLN A 105 -0.32 12.55 -9.33
CA GLN A 105 -0.34 13.54 -8.27
C GLN A 105 -1.42 14.60 -8.55
N TYR A 106 -2.23 14.94 -7.54
CA TYR A 106 -3.20 16.03 -7.65
C TYR A 106 -2.57 17.38 -7.25
N GLN A 107 -1.46 17.34 -6.50
CA GLN A 107 -0.64 18.49 -6.11
C GLN A 107 0.84 18.10 -6.08
N LYS A 108 1.72 19.09 -6.06
CA LYS A 108 3.17 18.86 -5.94
C LYS A 108 3.47 18.23 -4.58
N MET A 109 4.00 17.02 -4.58
CA MET A 109 4.43 16.31 -3.39
C MET A 109 5.83 16.78 -2.98
N VAL A 110 6.08 16.89 -1.66
CA VAL A 110 7.28 17.50 -1.07
C VAL A 110 7.96 16.50 -0.14
N VAL A 111 9.29 16.40 -0.22
CA VAL A 111 10.11 15.52 0.65
C VAL A 111 9.82 15.79 2.13
N GLY A 112 9.71 14.74 2.92
CA GLY A 112 9.40 14.76 4.35
C GLY A 112 7.93 15.04 4.67
N LYS A 113 7.06 15.19 3.66
CA LYS A 113 5.60 15.29 3.84
C LYS A 113 4.94 13.96 3.55
N PHE A 114 3.82 13.73 4.23
CA PHE A 114 3.01 12.53 4.10
C PHE A 114 1.80 12.80 3.21
N TYR A 115 1.42 11.81 2.40
CA TYR A 115 0.26 11.87 1.52
C TYR A 115 -0.50 10.55 1.54
N LEU A 116 -1.83 10.65 1.49
CA LEU A 116 -2.67 9.48 1.28
C LEU A 116 -2.58 9.05 -0.18
N VAL A 117 -2.24 7.79 -0.40
CA VAL A 117 -2.10 7.20 -1.73
C VAL A 117 -2.83 5.86 -1.80
N TYR A 118 -3.23 5.47 -3.00
CA TYR A 118 -3.71 4.13 -3.32
C TYR A 118 -2.61 3.37 -4.05
N ILE A 119 -2.33 2.14 -3.61
CA ILE A 119 -1.29 1.29 -4.18
C ILE A 119 -1.92 0.33 -5.18
N TYR A 120 -1.34 0.23 -6.37
CA TYR A 120 -1.87 -0.65 -7.43
C TYR A 120 -0.76 -1.20 -8.33
N LEU A 121 -1.09 -2.26 -9.04
CA LEU A 121 -0.24 -2.80 -10.09
C LEU A 121 -0.58 -2.08 -11.41
N ASP A 122 0.40 -1.41 -12.00
CA ASP A 122 0.21 -0.75 -13.30
C ASP A 122 0.14 -1.78 -14.42
N ALA A 123 -1.01 -1.85 -15.08
CA ALA A 123 -1.29 -2.86 -16.11
C ALA A 123 -0.40 -2.76 -17.36
N GLN A 124 0.26 -1.62 -17.58
CA GLN A 124 1.16 -1.45 -18.75
C GLN A 124 2.58 -1.91 -18.45
N THR A 125 3.05 -1.70 -17.23
CA THR A 125 4.45 -1.95 -16.85
C THR A 125 4.62 -3.11 -15.89
N ASP A 126 3.51 -3.64 -15.35
CA ASP A 126 3.49 -4.69 -14.33
C ASP A 126 4.32 -4.33 -13.09
N ARG A 127 4.35 -3.02 -12.76
CA ARG A 127 5.05 -2.48 -11.60
C ARG A 127 4.06 -2.02 -10.53
N ILE A 128 4.45 -2.21 -9.28
CA ILE A 128 3.71 -1.66 -8.15
C ILE A 128 4.00 -0.16 -8.11
N VAL A 129 2.94 0.64 -8.19
CA VAL A 129 2.98 2.11 -8.17
C VAL A 129 1.89 2.64 -7.26
N ALA A 130 1.95 3.93 -6.94
CA ALA A 130 0.89 4.56 -6.16
C ALA A 130 0.32 5.81 -6.85
N SER A 131 -0.90 6.16 -6.49
CA SER A 131 -1.59 7.35 -6.93
C SER A 131 -2.07 8.17 -5.73
N ALA A 132 -1.77 9.47 -5.74
CA ALA A 132 -2.36 10.42 -4.81
C ALA A 132 -3.75 10.93 -5.28
N ARG A 133 -4.17 10.57 -6.51
CA ARG A 133 -5.54 10.81 -7.02
C ARG A 133 -6.47 9.70 -6.54
N ILE A 134 -6.63 9.62 -5.22
CA ILE A 134 -7.34 8.52 -4.54
C ILE A 134 -8.79 8.40 -4.97
N GLU A 135 -9.41 9.50 -5.41
CA GLU A 135 -10.80 9.53 -5.89
C GLU A 135 -11.05 8.55 -7.05
N ASN A 136 -10.01 8.31 -7.88
CA ASN A 136 -10.11 7.39 -9.02
C ASN A 136 -10.20 5.91 -8.62
N PHE A 137 -9.91 5.60 -7.35
CA PHE A 137 -9.86 4.25 -6.81
C PHE A 137 -10.94 3.99 -5.75
N LEU A 138 -11.79 4.96 -5.50
CA LEU A 138 -12.96 4.76 -4.65
C LEU A 138 -14.03 3.96 -5.42
N PRO A 139 -14.79 3.10 -4.74
CA PRO A 139 -15.83 2.33 -5.39
C PRO A 139 -16.93 3.26 -5.93
N ALA A 140 -17.36 3.02 -7.18
CA ALA A 140 -18.44 3.76 -7.81
C ALA A 140 -19.81 3.44 -7.18
N PHE A 141 -19.94 2.28 -6.57
CA PHE A 141 -21.16 1.82 -5.89
C PHE A 141 -20.78 1.23 -4.51
N ILE A 142 -21.57 1.56 -3.51
CA ILE A 142 -21.41 1.07 -2.14
C ILE A 142 -22.70 0.33 -1.77
N GLU A 143 -22.55 -0.95 -1.46
CA GLU A 143 -23.67 -1.77 -0.99
C GLU A 143 -24.16 -1.25 0.37
N ASP A 144 -25.49 -1.19 0.56
CA ASP A 144 -26.15 -0.72 1.79
C ASP A 144 -25.72 0.69 2.25
N GLU A 145 -25.51 1.60 1.29
CA GLU A 145 -24.99 2.95 1.54
C GLU A 145 -25.86 3.73 2.54
N GLU A 146 -27.19 3.64 2.46
CA GLU A 146 -28.12 4.38 3.32
C GLU A 146 -27.96 4.03 4.80
N ASN A 147 -27.75 2.75 5.12
CA ASN A 147 -27.54 2.30 6.51
C ASN A 147 -26.11 2.52 6.98
N ARG A 148 -25.15 2.24 6.12
CA ARG A 148 -23.71 2.34 6.43
C ARG A 148 -23.28 3.77 6.74
N PHE A 149 -23.85 4.76 6.09
CA PHE A 149 -23.56 6.19 6.27
C PHE A 149 -24.74 6.98 6.86
N ALA A 150 -25.64 6.32 7.58
CA ALA A 150 -26.71 7.00 8.28
C ALA A 150 -26.19 7.93 9.37
N ALA A 151 -26.89 9.06 9.59
CA ALA A 151 -26.56 10.01 10.64
C ALA A 151 -26.49 9.32 12.01
N GLY A 152 -25.42 9.58 12.78
CA GLY A 152 -25.14 8.94 14.07
C GLY A 152 -24.40 7.60 13.99
N THR A 153 -24.12 7.08 12.80
CA THR A 153 -23.32 5.86 12.64
C THR A 153 -21.86 6.13 13.00
N LYS A 154 -21.29 5.28 13.86
CA LYS A 154 -19.86 5.29 14.16
C LYS A 154 -19.12 4.50 13.10
N ILE A 155 -18.16 5.13 12.41
CA ILE A 155 -17.45 4.55 11.27
C ILE A 155 -15.94 4.84 11.34
N GLU A 156 -15.12 3.93 10.80
CA GLU A 156 -13.67 4.12 10.72
C GLU A 156 -13.32 5.18 9.67
N ALA A 157 -12.35 6.04 9.98
CA ALA A 157 -11.85 7.05 9.07
C ALA A 157 -10.33 7.25 9.23
N VAL A 158 -9.67 7.62 8.13
CA VAL A 158 -8.26 8.02 8.11
C VAL A 158 -8.20 9.51 7.72
N PRO A 159 -7.95 10.42 8.68
CA PRO A 159 -7.70 11.83 8.38
C PRO A 159 -6.42 11.96 7.56
N PHE A 160 -6.42 12.77 6.48
CA PHE A 160 -5.25 12.83 5.60
C PHE A 160 -4.84 14.22 5.11
N GLU A 161 -5.73 15.22 5.19
CA GLU A 161 -5.42 16.57 4.69
C GLU A 161 -6.15 17.66 5.50
N TYR A 162 -5.40 18.66 5.98
CA TYR A 162 -5.98 19.86 6.56
C TYR A 162 -6.47 20.82 5.46
N THR A 163 -7.66 21.38 5.64
CA THR A 163 -8.26 22.38 4.77
C THR A 163 -8.76 23.58 5.56
N ASP A 164 -9.21 24.63 4.87
CA ASP A 164 -9.81 25.79 5.52
C ASP A 164 -11.13 25.46 6.23
N LEU A 165 -11.84 24.44 5.81
CA LEU A 165 -13.10 24.00 6.41
C LEU A 165 -12.93 22.98 7.54
N GLY A 166 -11.85 22.21 7.52
CA GLY A 166 -11.62 21.11 8.46
C GLY A 166 -10.57 20.12 7.97
N ILE A 167 -10.80 18.84 8.22
CA ILE A 167 -9.89 17.76 7.86
C ILE A 167 -10.60 16.80 6.91
N LYS A 168 -10.01 16.58 5.72
CA LYS A 168 -10.47 15.51 4.84
C LYS A 168 -10.11 14.14 5.42
N CYS A 169 -11.05 13.21 5.36
CA CYS A 169 -10.90 11.85 5.84
C CYS A 169 -11.28 10.86 4.75
N LEU A 170 -10.52 9.79 4.62
CA LEU A 170 -10.95 8.58 3.91
C LEU A 170 -11.83 7.78 4.89
N VAL A 171 -13.11 7.68 4.60
CA VAL A 171 -14.10 7.01 5.43
C VAL A 171 -14.30 5.59 4.92
N ASP A 172 -14.06 4.61 5.78
CA ASP A 172 -14.25 3.18 5.53
C ASP A 172 -13.63 2.68 4.21
N ASN A 173 -12.50 3.26 3.81
CA ASN A 173 -11.78 3.01 2.56
C ASN A 173 -12.62 3.16 1.27
N CYS A 174 -13.75 3.85 1.33
CA CYS A 174 -14.68 3.91 0.20
C CYS A 174 -15.25 5.30 -0.11
N LYS A 175 -15.16 6.27 0.82
CA LYS A 175 -15.61 7.65 0.61
C LYS A 175 -14.64 8.68 1.16
N ILE A 176 -14.68 9.89 0.59
CA ILE A 176 -14.03 11.05 1.20
C ILE A 176 -15.08 11.84 1.96
N GLY A 177 -14.85 12.03 3.24
CA GLY A 177 -15.66 12.87 4.13
C GLY A 177 -14.89 14.09 4.62
N MET A 178 -15.59 15.00 5.30
CA MET A 178 -15.03 16.19 5.94
C MET A 178 -15.36 16.19 7.42
N LEU A 179 -14.33 16.24 8.26
CA LEU A 179 -14.45 16.59 9.67
C LEU A 179 -14.39 18.11 9.79
N PHE A 180 -15.53 18.77 10.05
CA PHE A 180 -15.56 20.22 10.16
C PHE A 180 -14.87 20.71 11.42
N LYS A 181 -14.23 21.90 11.38
CA LYS A 181 -13.48 22.47 12.50
C LYS A 181 -14.28 22.59 13.79
N ASN A 182 -15.57 22.91 13.69
CA ASN A 182 -16.49 23.06 14.81
C ASN A 182 -16.94 21.72 15.42
N GLU A 183 -16.60 20.60 14.80
CA GLU A 183 -16.93 19.24 15.24
C GLU A 183 -15.71 18.48 15.76
N ILE A 184 -14.53 19.12 15.75
CA ILE A 184 -13.27 18.52 16.22
C ILE A 184 -13.05 18.93 17.68
N PHE A 185 -13.27 18.00 18.61
CA PHE A 185 -13.13 18.21 20.06
C PHE A 185 -11.88 17.53 20.66
N THR A 186 -11.14 16.76 19.83
CA THR A 186 -9.95 16.02 20.25
C THR A 186 -8.80 16.27 19.28
N ASN A 187 -7.57 15.92 19.68
CA ASN A 187 -6.45 15.98 18.76
C ASN A 187 -6.61 14.92 17.65
N VAL A 188 -6.57 15.35 16.39
CA VAL A 188 -6.64 14.48 15.22
C VAL A 188 -5.26 14.39 14.58
N ILE A 189 -4.74 13.17 14.45
CA ILE A 189 -3.43 12.90 13.84
C ILE A 189 -3.67 12.40 12.42
N LEU A 190 -3.10 13.10 11.42
CA LEU A 190 -3.18 12.66 10.03
C LEU A 190 -2.53 11.29 9.84
N GLY A 191 -3.16 10.45 9.02
CA GLY A 191 -2.71 9.08 8.74
C GLY A 191 -3.08 8.05 9.80
N GLN A 192 -3.53 8.47 10.97
CA GLN A 192 -3.94 7.55 12.03
C GLN A 192 -5.42 7.17 11.87
N ARG A 193 -5.69 5.86 11.82
CA ARG A 193 -7.08 5.36 11.85
C ARG A 193 -7.78 5.80 13.12
N THR A 194 -8.96 6.33 12.96
CA THR A 194 -9.82 6.80 14.06
C THR A 194 -11.28 6.47 13.76
N PHE A 195 -12.15 6.68 14.75
CA PHE A 195 -13.59 6.57 14.55
C PHE A 195 -14.24 7.96 14.54
N VAL A 196 -15.14 8.15 13.60
CA VAL A 196 -15.95 9.36 13.47
C VAL A 196 -17.45 8.99 13.48
N TYR A 197 -18.30 9.98 13.67
CA TYR A 197 -19.75 9.82 13.51
C TYR A 197 -20.20 10.57 12.24
N ILE A 198 -21.10 9.94 11.48
CA ILE A 198 -21.70 10.54 10.30
C ILE A 198 -22.79 11.54 10.72
#